data_c415db92ecaa79fe8d36977707c6d6ea
#
_entry.id   c415db92ecaa79fe8d36977707c6d6ea
#
_cell.length_a   1.000
_cell.length_b   1.000
_cell.length_c   1.000
_cell.angle_alpha   90.00
_cell.angle_beta   90.00
_cell.angle_gamma   90.00
#
_symmetry.space_group_name_H-M   'P 1'
#
loop_
_entity.id
_entity.type
_entity.pdbx_description
1 polymer ?
#
loop_
_entity_poly.entity_id
_entity_poly.type
_entity_poly.pdbx_seq_one_letter_code
_entity_poly.pdbx_strand_id
1 'polypeptide(L)'
;MRGESATGVRPYIFLGFSLYETWKYLVLFLGSSLAHQVNYVVSLSTLVVSLAALLAFYPVIFREQSRIRLSAIAATVLLVASAALTASPLAEDAIALHVASGLASGIGTAVLDVLWISRLASCNQRQFLLFAACFIAAQSLLTYLLVSAPSDFPIYAFALPVLSCAMLWSTPEHKPFPTAPGKPPATWYGAAWGVF
;
A
#
# COMPACT_ATOMS: atom_id res chain seq x y z
N MET A 1 27.42 3.09 28.85
CA MET A 1 27.07 3.25 27.41
C MET A 1 26.62 1.89 26.92
N ARG A 2 25.33 1.60 26.96
CA ARG A 2 24.75 0.38 26.35
C ARG A 2 24.63 0.67 24.88
N GLY A 3 25.32 -0.13 24.03
CA GLY A 3 25.24 -0.04 22.60
C GLY A 3 23.78 -0.21 22.16
N GLU A 4 23.20 0.85 21.64
CA GLU A 4 21.99 0.77 20.84
C GLU A 4 22.31 -0.18 19.68
N SER A 5 21.80 -1.41 19.77
CA SER A 5 21.83 -2.33 18.66
C SER A 5 21.12 -1.64 17.51
N ALA A 6 21.88 -1.19 16.53
CA ALA A 6 21.35 -0.69 15.28
C ALA A 6 20.48 -1.80 14.70
N THR A 7 19.18 -1.75 14.95
CA THR A 7 18.19 -2.58 14.27
C THR A 7 18.22 -2.13 12.83
N GLY A 8 19.08 -2.76 12.04
CA GLY A 8 19.23 -2.49 10.62
C GLY A 8 17.87 -2.61 9.96
N VAL A 9 17.54 -1.65 9.08
CA VAL A 9 16.35 -1.75 8.23
C VAL A 9 16.42 -3.06 7.49
N ARG A 10 15.46 -3.93 7.74
CA ARG A 10 15.46 -5.25 7.13
C ARG A 10 15.09 -5.08 5.64
N PRO A 11 15.85 -5.66 4.70
CA PRO A 11 15.70 -5.40 3.26
C PRO A 11 14.31 -5.75 2.70
N TYR A 12 13.57 -6.64 3.35
CA TYR A 12 12.22 -7.00 2.91
C TYR A 12 11.17 -5.90 3.12
N ILE A 13 11.44 -4.87 3.93
CA ILE A 13 10.51 -3.75 4.11
C ILE A 13 10.41 -2.94 2.82
N PHE A 14 11.54 -2.61 2.19
CA PHE A 14 11.49 -1.87 0.93
C PHE A 14 10.98 -2.74 -0.22
N LEU A 15 11.31 -4.02 -0.23
CA LEU A 15 10.82 -4.94 -1.26
C LEU A 15 9.30 -5.09 -1.18
N GLY A 16 8.74 -5.30 0.02
CA GLY A 16 7.29 -5.42 0.21
C GLY A 16 6.53 -4.16 -0.22
N PHE A 17 7.07 -2.99 0.10
CA PHE A 17 6.50 -1.71 -0.34
C PHE A 17 6.63 -1.54 -1.86
N SER A 18 7.79 -1.92 -2.46
CA SER A 18 7.98 -1.87 -3.91
C SER A 18 7.01 -2.76 -4.66
N LEU A 19 6.74 -3.97 -4.16
CA LEU A 19 5.74 -4.88 -4.75
C LEU A 19 4.35 -4.25 -4.75
N TYR A 20 3.98 -3.61 -3.66
CA TYR A 20 2.69 -2.93 -3.53
C TYR A 20 2.56 -1.72 -4.47
N GLU A 21 3.58 -0.86 -4.52
CA GLU A 21 3.57 0.30 -5.42
C GLU A 21 3.61 -0.10 -6.89
N THR A 22 4.35 -1.18 -7.22
CA THR A 22 4.31 -1.76 -8.57
C THR A 22 2.92 -2.26 -8.92
N TRP A 23 2.22 -2.91 -7.99
CA TRP A 23 0.84 -3.33 -8.18
C TRP A 23 -0.08 -2.13 -8.48
N LYS A 24 0.02 -1.05 -7.70
CA LYS A 24 -0.76 0.18 -7.94
C LYS A 24 -0.52 0.70 -9.36
N TYR A 25 0.74 0.78 -9.76
CA TYR A 25 1.09 1.25 -11.09
C TYR A 25 0.48 0.38 -12.18
N LEU A 26 0.62 -0.93 -12.08
CA LEU A 26 0.12 -1.87 -13.09
C LEU A 26 -1.41 -1.87 -13.18
N VAL A 27 -2.09 -1.92 -12.05
CA VAL A 27 -3.56 -2.07 -12.03
C VAL A 27 -4.29 -0.75 -12.24
N LEU A 28 -3.75 0.36 -11.73
CA LEU A 28 -4.43 1.66 -11.78
C LEU A 28 -4.02 2.51 -13.00
N PHE A 29 -2.77 2.40 -13.48
CA PHE A 29 -2.26 3.30 -14.50
C PHE A 29 -2.05 2.66 -15.88
N LEU A 30 -1.95 1.33 -15.97
CA LEU A 30 -1.77 0.63 -17.24
C LEU A 30 -3.13 0.25 -17.86
N GLY A 31 -3.84 1.20 -18.43
CA GLY A 31 -5.06 0.95 -19.19
C GLY A 31 -5.57 2.21 -19.85
N SER A 32 -6.00 2.08 -21.11
CA SER A 32 -6.48 3.21 -21.93
C SER A 32 -7.98 3.17 -22.21
N SER A 33 -8.70 2.12 -21.82
CA SER A 33 -10.13 2.01 -22.08
C SER A 33 -10.95 2.97 -21.21
N LEU A 34 -12.14 3.37 -21.66
CA LEU A 34 -13.07 4.19 -20.87
C LEU A 34 -13.41 3.52 -19.53
N ALA A 35 -13.62 2.21 -19.55
CA ALA A 35 -13.90 1.41 -18.37
C ALA A 35 -12.75 1.47 -17.35
N HIS A 36 -11.52 1.42 -17.84
CA HIS A 36 -10.34 1.59 -17.00
C HIS A 36 -10.26 3.00 -16.40
N GLN A 37 -10.60 4.04 -17.17
CA GLN A 37 -10.64 5.42 -16.64
C GLN A 37 -11.69 5.57 -15.54
N VAL A 38 -12.86 4.95 -15.67
CA VAL A 38 -13.88 4.92 -14.61
C VAL A 38 -13.33 4.24 -13.35
N ASN A 39 -12.71 3.06 -13.50
CA ASN A 39 -12.06 2.37 -12.38
C ASN A 39 -11.03 3.26 -11.68
N TYR A 40 -10.16 3.90 -12.45
CA TYR A 40 -9.13 4.80 -11.92
C TYR A 40 -9.72 5.98 -11.13
N VAL A 41 -10.68 6.70 -11.70
CA VAL A 41 -11.32 7.86 -11.05
C VAL A 41 -12.04 7.44 -9.76
N VAL A 42 -12.79 6.34 -9.78
CA VAL A 42 -13.47 5.80 -8.60
C VAL A 42 -12.46 5.37 -7.55
N SER A 43 -11.39 4.66 -7.95
CA SER A 43 -10.32 4.23 -7.04
C SER A 43 -9.65 5.41 -6.36
N LEU A 44 -9.26 6.44 -7.12
CA LEU A 44 -8.60 7.62 -6.58
C LEU A 44 -9.51 8.40 -5.62
N SER A 45 -10.76 8.61 -6.01
CA SER A 45 -11.74 9.30 -5.15
C SER A 45 -11.98 8.53 -3.85
N THR A 46 -12.15 7.21 -3.95
CA THR A 46 -12.35 6.33 -2.79
C THR A 46 -11.11 6.28 -1.90
N LEU A 47 -9.91 6.26 -2.49
CA LEU A 47 -8.63 6.34 -1.77
C LEU A 47 -8.57 7.59 -0.90
N VAL A 48 -8.85 8.77 -1.47
CA VAL A 48 -8.80 10.05 -0.73
C VAL A 48 -9.80 10.05 0.44
N VAL A 49 -11.04 9.64 0.19
CA VAL A 49 -12.07 9.58 1.24
C VAL A 49 -11.69 8.57 2.33
N SER A 50 -11.20 7.39 1.92
CA SER A 50 -10.79 6.34 2.87
C SER A 50 -9.57 6.75 3.68
N LEU A 51 -8.57 7.42 3.09
CA LEU A 51 -7.43 7.97 3.83
C LEU A 51 -7.87 9.00 4.86
N ALA A 52 -8.76 9.91 4.50
CA ALA A 52 -9.30 10.90 5.44
C ALA A 52 -10.01 10.22 6.62
N ALA A 53 -10.85 9.23 6.34
CA ALA A 53 -11.54 8.45 7.36
C ALA A 53 -10.55 7.65 8.25
N LEU A 54 -9.57 6.98 7.65
CA LEU A 54 -8.56 6.21 8.39
C LEU A 54 -7.70 7.11 9.28
N LEU A 55 -7.33 8.31 8.82
CA LEU A 55 -6.60 9.27 9.63
C LEU A 55 -7.43 9.78 10.81
N ALA A 56 -8.72 10.05 10.59
CA ALA A 56 -9.63 10.48 11.66
C ALA A 56 -9.83 9.40 12.74
N PHE A 57 -9.93 8.12 12.32
CA PHE A 57 -10.19 6.99 13.21
C PHE A 57 -8.95 6.15 13.53
N TYR A 58 -7.76 6.61 13.14
CA TYR A 58 -6.49 5.89 13.31
C TYR A 58 -6.28 5.29 14.72
N PRO A 59 -6.45 6.08 15.81
CA PRO A 59 -6.21 5.57 17.16
C PRO A 59 -7.22 4.49 17.60
N VAL A 60 -8.36 4.41 16.94
CA VAL A 60 -9.39 3.39 17.24
C VAL A 60 -9.14 2.12 16.43
N ILE A 61 -8.83 2.28 15.13
CA ILE A 61 -8.68 1.15 14.20
C ILE A 61 -7.36 0.42 14.44
N PHE A 62 -6.25 1.15 14.64
CA PHE A 62 -4.90 0.59 14.73
C PHE A 62 -4.37 0.48 16.15
N ARG A 63 -5.25 0.46 17.15
CA ARG A 63 -4.88 0.35 18.57
C ARG A 63 -4.31 -1.02 18.92
N GLU A 64 -4.85 -2.08 18.35
CA GLU A 64 -4.52 -3.46 18.66
C GLU A 64 -3.81 -4.13 17.48
N GLN A 65 -2.78 -4.92 17.77
CA GLN A 65 -2.02 -5.65 16.75
C GLN A 65 -2.91 -6.63 15.95
N SER A 66 -3.90 -7.23 16.60
CA SER A 66 -4.89 -8.10 15.94
C SER A 66 -5.69 -7.37 14.88
N ARG A 67 -6.10 -6.13 15.16
CA ARG A 67 -6.84 -5.27 14.21
C ARG A 67 -5.95 -4.85 13.04
N ILE A 68 -4.68 -4.54 13.30
CA ILE A 68 -3.71 -4.22 12.23
C ILE A 68 -3.58 -5.39 11.27
N ARG A 69 -3.43 -6.61 11.79
CA ARG A 69 -3.33 -7.83 10.98
C ARG A 69 -4.62 -8.08 10.19
N LEU A 70 -5.76 -7.95 10.84
CA LEU A 70 -7.06 -8.13 10.18
C LEU A 70 -7.27 -7.09 9.07
N SER A 71 -6.91 -5.83 9.32
CA SER A 71 -6.99 -4.75 8.33
C SER A 71 -6.08 -5.02 7.12
N ALA A 72 -4.87 -5.53 7.34
CA ALA A 72 -3.96 -5.89 6.26
C ALA A 72 -4.50 -7.04 5.39
N ILE A 73 -5.09 -8.09 6.02
CA ILE A 73 -5.75 -9.18 5.29
C ILE A 73 -6.93 -8.64 4.48
N ALA A 74 -7.82 -7.87 5.14
CA ALA A 74 -9.00 -7.32 4.48
C ALA A 74 -8.63 -6.44 3.29
N ALA A 75 -7.61 -5.59 3.44
CA ALA A 75 -7.08 -4.78 2.35
C ALA A 75 -6.56 -5.63 1.21
N THR A 76 -5.77 -6.67 1.51
CA THR A 76 -5.24 -7.57 0.48
C THR A 76 -6.35 -8.30 -0.27
N VAL A 77 -7.38 -8.78 0.44
CA VAL A 77 -8.56 -9.41 -0.17
C VAL A 77 -9.28 -8.43 -1.09
N LEU A 78 -9.44 -7.16 -0.69
CA LEU A 78 -10.05 -6.13 -1.54
C LEU A 78 -9.23 -5.86 -2.81
N LEU A 79 -7.89 -5.80 -2.71
CA LEU A 79 -7.02 -5.60 -3.88
C LEU A 79 -7.04 -6.79 -4.83
N VAL A 80 -7.04 -8.01 -4.30
CA VAL A 80 -7.18 -9.24 -5.10
C VAL A 80 -8.57 -9.30 -5.77
N ALA A 81 -9.63 -8.97 -5.04
CA ALA A 81 -10.98 -8.90 -5.59
C ALA A 81 -11.10 -7.83 -6.69
N SER A 82 -10.49 -6.65 -6.50
CA SER A 82 -10.42 -5.62 -7.53
C SER A 82 -9.74 -6.12 -8.81
N ALA A 83 -8.59 -6.79 -8.67
CA ALA A 83 -7.88 -7.38 -9.81
C ALA A 83 -8.72 -8.47 -10.50
N ALA A 84 -9.44 -9.31 -9.74
CA ALA A 84 -10.32 -10.33 -10.30
C ALA A 84 -11.50 -9.72 -11.08
N LEU A 85 -12.09 -8.65 -10.56
CA LEU A 85 -13.18 -7.95 -11.23
C LEU A 85 -12.73 -7.34 -12.56
N THR A 86 -11.54 -6.73 -12.59
CA THR A 86 -10.99 -6.13 -13.82
C THR A 86 -10.50 -7.16 -14.83
N ALA A 87 -10.00 -8.31 -14.38
CA ALA A 87 -9.57 -9.40 -15.25
C ALA A 87 -10.73 -10.27 -15.77
N SER A 88 -11.95 -10.05 -15.28
CA SER A 88 -13.12 -10.82 -15.72
C SER A 88 -13.50 -10.46 -17.16
N PRO A 89 -13.75 -11.44 -18.04
CA PRO A 89 -14.25 -11.18 -19.38
C PRO A 89 -15.63 -10.47 -19.38
N LEU A 90 -16.38 -10.54 -18.28
CA LEU A 90 -17.64 -9.80 -18.11
C LEU A 90 -17.43 -8.30 -17.86
N ALA A 91 -16.19 -7.89 -17.59
CA ALA A 91 -15.89 -6.49 -17.28
C ALA A 91 -15.85 -5.59 -18.52
N GLU A 92 -15.64 -6.12 -19.73
CA GLU A 92 -15.46 -5.29 -20.93
C GLU A 92 -16.61 -4.30 -21.14
N ASP A 93 -17.86 -4.71 -20.87
CA ASP A 93 -19.06 -3.89 -21.07
C ASP A 93 -19.77 -3.46 -19.78
N ALA A 94 -19.29 -3.91 -18.59
CA ALA A 94 -19.99 -3.73 -17.33
C ALA A 94 -19.36 -2.61 -16.47
N ILE A 95 -19.77 -1.37 -16.70
CA ILE A 95 -19.33 -0.20 -15.89
C ILE A 95 -19.48 -0.46 -14.37
N ALA A 96 -20.54 -1.18 -13.97
CA ALA A 96 -20.76 -1.51 -12.56
C ALA A 96 -19.61 -2.33 -11.96
N LEU A 97 -18.99 -3.26 -12.71
CA LEU A 97 -17.84 -4.03 -12.27
C LEU A 97 -16.59 -3.16 -12.10
N HIS A 98 -16.40 -2.18 -12.98
CA HIS A 98 -15.31 -1.22 -12.88
C HIS A 98 -15.48 -0.29 -11.68
N VAL A 99 -16.71 0.14 -11.39
CA VAL A 99 -17.03 0.91 -10.17
C VAL A 99 -16.75 0.08 -8.92
N ALA A 100 -17.22 -1.17 -8.87
CA ALA A 100 -16.97 -2.07 -7.73
C ALA A 100 -15.48 -2.34 -7.53
N SER A 101 -14.75 -2.57 -8.62
CA SER A 101 -13.30 -2.73 -8.60
C SER A 101 -12.60 -1.46 -8.07
N GLY A 102 -13.00 -0.28 -8.54
CA GLY A 102 -12.47 1.00 -8.09
C GLY A 102 -12.71 1.27 -6.60
N LEU A 103 -13.89 0.94 -6.09
CA LEU A 103 -14.19 1.01 -4.66
C LEU A 103 -13.30 0.06 -3.85
N ALA A 104 -13.20 -1.20 -4.27
CA ALA A 104 -12.37 -2.20 -3.59
C ALA A 104 -10.89 -1.82 -3.59
N SER A 105 -10.35 -1.39 -4.75
CA SER A 105 -8.95 -0.96 -4.84
C SER A 105 -8.68 0.31 -4.03
N GLY A 106 -9.56 1.30 -4.05
CA GLY A 106 -9.38 2.55 -3.30
C GLY A 106 -9.34 2.33 -1.79
N ILE A 107 -10.26 1.52 -1.24
CA ILE A 107 -10.26 1.17 0.18
C ILE A 107 -9.02 0.33 0.54
N GLY A 108 -8.74 -0.71 -0.23
CA GLY A 108 -7.60 -1.60 0.02
C GLY A 108 -6.27 -0.85 -0.03
N THR A 109 -6.10 0.02 -1.00
CA THR A 109 -4.92 0.89 -1.15
C THR A 109 -4.78 1.83 0.04
N ALA A 110 -5.85 2.52 0.48
CA ALA A 110 -5.80 3.43 1.62
C ALA A 110 -5.31 2.73 2.90
N VAL A 111 -5.81 1.52 3.17
CA VAL A 111 -5.40 0.75 4.34
C VAL A 111 -3.93 0.34 4.26
N LEU A 112 -3.48 -0.20 3.11
CA LEU A 112 -2.08 -0.60 2.96
C LEU A 112 -1.13 0.60 2.96
N ASP A 113 -1.50 1.75 2.37
CA ASP A 113 -0.71 2.98 2.45
C ASP A 113 -0.48 3.40 3.90
N VAL A 114 -1.55 3.45 4.72
CA VAL A 114 -1.42 3.79 6.15
C VAL A 114 -0.53 2.79 6.88
N LEU A 115 -0.66 1.50 6.61
CA LEU A 115 0.16 0.46 7.25
C LEU A 115 1.63 0.56 6.84
N TRP A 116 1.94 0.77 5.57
CA TRP A 116 3.31 0.93 5.08
C TRP A 116 3.93 2.24 5.57
N ILE A 117 3.21 3.36 5.50
CA ILE A 117 3.67 4.66 5.99
C ILE A 117 3.96 4.57 7.49
N SER A 118 3.12 3.89 8.27
CA SER A 118 3.35 3.70 9.70
C SER A 118 4.64 2.92 10.00
N ARG A 119 5.00 1.97 9.14
CA ARG A 119 6.28 1.24 9.22
C ARG A 119 7.47 2.11 8.85
N LEU A 120 7.33 2.90 7.80
CA LEU A 120 8.38 3.82 7.33
C LEU A 120 8.66 4.95 8.33
N ALA A 121 7.63 5.44 8.99
CA ALA A 121 7.77 6.50 10.01
C ALA A 121 8.64 6.08 11.21
N SER A 122 8.93 4.79 11.37
CA SER A 122 9.85 4.29 12.40
C SER A 122 11.33 4.34 12.00
N CYS A 123 11.62 4.63 10.73
CA CYS A 123 12.98 4.71 10.21
C CYS A 123 13.63 6.05 10.57
N ASN A 124 14.93 6.03 10.86
CA ASN A 124 15.70 7.27 10.95
C ASN A 124 15.98 7.86 9.55
N GLN A 125 16.39 9.13 9.47
CA GLN A 125 16.58 9.82 8.19
C GLN A 125 17.53 9.08 7.22
N ARG A 126 18.65 8.53 7.71
CA ARG A 126 19.59 7.78 6.87
C ARG A 126 18.97 6.49 6.33
N GLN A 127 18.25 5.77 7.19
CA GLN A 127 17.53 4.56 6.80
C GLN A 127 16.43 4.87 5.79
N PHE A 128 15.71 5.99 5.97
CA PHE A 128 14.67 6.42 5.05
C PHE A 128 15.24 6.77 3.67
N LEU A 129 16.37 7.48 3.59
CA LEU A 129 17.03 7.79 2.31
C LEU A 129 17.50 6.53 1.58
N LEU A 130 18.13 5.60 2.32
CA LEU A 130 18.54 4.32 1.74
C LEU A 130 17.33 3.51 1.28
N PHE A 131 16.25 3.50 2.08
CA PHE A 131 14.99 2.88 1.72
C PHE A 131 14.45 3.49 0.43
N ALA A 132 14.36 4.82 0.32
CA ALA A 132 13.83 5.50 -0.86
C ALA A 132 14.62 5.15 -2.12
N ALA A 133 15.97 5.14 -2.05
CA ALA A 133 16.81 4.75 -3.17
C ALA A 133 16.59 3.29 -3.62
N CYS A 134 16.59 2.36 -2.66
CA CYS A 134 16.34 0.94 -2.94
C CYS A 134 14.92 0.70 -3.46
N PHE A 135 13.94 1.40 -2.91
CA PHE A 135 12.54 1.34 -3.32
C PHE A 135 12.38 1.78 -4.79
N ILE A 136 12.89 2.95 -5.16
CA ILE A 136 12.79 3.46 -6.54
C ILE A 136 13.45 2.48 -7.52
N ALA A 137 14.65 1.98 -7.21
CA ALA A 137 15.34 1.02 -8.05
C ALA A 137 14.56 -0.29 -8.20
N ALA A 138 14.06 -0.85 -7.09
CA ALA A 138 13.30 -2.10 -7.11
C ALA A 138 11.96 -1.95 -7.84
N GLN A 139 11.22 -0.86 -7.59
CA GLN A 139 9.96 -0.57 -8.27
C GLN A 139 10.16 -0.40 -9.77
N SER A 140 11.18 0.37 -10.18
CA SER A 140 11.46 0.60 -11.61
C SER A 140 11.81 -0.72 -12.31
N LEU A 141 12.65 -1.54 -11.69
CA LEU A 141 13.03 -2.85 -12.24
C LEU A 141 11.82 -3.80 -12.33
N LEU A 142 11.04 -3.90 -11.27
CA LEU A 142 9.85 -4.74 -11.23
C LEU A 142 8.84 -4.30 -12.29
N THR A 143 8.55 -3.00 -12.37
CA THR A 143 7.63 -2.44 -13.37
C THR A 143 8.11 -2.75 -14.78
N TYR A 144 9.40 -2.55 -15.06
CA TYR A 144 9.98 -2.86 -16.37
C TYR A 144 9.82 -4.35 -16.72
N LEU A 145 10.17 -5.25 -15.81
CA LEU A 145 10.07 -6.69 -16.03
C LEU A 145 8.62 -7.13 -16.28
N LEU A 146 7.68 -6.63 -15.50
CA LEU A 146 6.28 -7.01 -15.60
C LEU A 146 5.59 -6.43 -16.83
N VAL A 147 5.92 -5.21 -17.22
CA VAL A 147 5.41 -4.62 -18.47
C VAL A 147 5.96 -5.34 -19.70
N SER A 148 7.19 -5.91 -19.59
CA SER A 148 7.78 -6.70 -20.67
C SER A 148 7.19 -8.11 -20.80
N ALA A 149 6.40 -8.59 -19.82
CA ALA A 149 5.76 -9.91 -19.82
C ALA A 149 4.21 -9.78 -19.67
N PRO A 150 3.52 -9.18 -20.66
CA PRO A 150 2.09 -8.85 -20.54
C PRO A 150 1.17 -10.08 -20.45
N SER A 151 1.59 -11.24 -20.94
CA SER A 151 0.82 -12.50 -20.87
C SER A 151 0.53 -12.95 -19.44
N ASP A 152 1.41 -12.61 -18.50
CA ASP A 152 1.33 -13.06 -17.11
C ASP A 152 0.68 -12.02 -16.19
N PHE A 153 0.17 -10.93 -16.75
CA PHE A 153 -0.44 -9.83 -16.01
C PHE A 153 -1.46 -10.27 -14.94
N PRO A 154 -2.40 -11.20 -15.22
CA PRO A 154 -3.35 -11.65 -14.20
C PRO A 154 -2.65 -12.25 -12.97
N ILE A 155 -1.60 -13.04 -13.17
CA ILE A 155 -0.84 -13.68 -12.08
C ILE A 155 -0.20 -12.60 -11.19
N TYR A 156 0.42 -11.61 -11.79
CA TYR A 156 1.07 -10.53 -11.05
C TYR A 156 0.06 -9.67 -10.29
N ALA A 157 -1.10 -9.38 -10.89
CA ALA A 157 -2.16 -8.62 -10.26
C ALA A 157 -2.68 -9.27 -8.97
N PHE A 158 -2.63 -10.60 -8.86
CA PHE A 158 -2.99 -11.33 -7.64
C PHE A 158 -1.80 -11.52 -6.68
N ALA A 159 -0.63 -11.83 -7.21
CA ALA A 159 0.52 -12.21 -6.39
C ALA A 159 1.13 -11.02 -5.64
N LEU A 160 1.24 -9.85 -6.28
CA LEU A 160 1.94 -8.70 -5.71
C LEU A 160 1.35 -8.21 -4.38
N PRO A 161 0.02 -7.99 -4.23
CA PRO A 161 -0.54 -7.55 -2.96
C PRO A 161 -0.43 -8.61 -1.87
N VAL A 162 -0.53 -9.91 -2.23
CA VAL A 162 -0.37 -11.02 -1.28
C VAL A 162 1.06 -11.08 -0.76
N LEU A 163 2.06 -11.00 -1.63
CA LEU A 163 3.47 -10.98 -1.25
C LEU A 163 3.81 -9.74 -0.42
N SER A 164 3.30 -8.57 -0.80
CA SER A 164 3.46 -7.34 -0.02
C SER A 164 2.90 -7.48 1.40
N CYS A 165 1.71 -8.04 1.53
CA CYS A 165 1.08 -8.30 2.82
C CYS A 165 1.87 -9.30 3.66
N ALA A 166 2.38 -10.39 3.06
CA ALA A 166 3.22 -11.37 3.73
C ALA A 166 4.52 -10.72 4.26
N MET A 167 5.12 -9.82 3.49
CA MET A 167 6.30 -9.07 3.93
C MET A 167 5.98 -8.07 5.04
N LEU A 168 4.81 -7.42 4.99
CA LEU A 168 4.34 -6.56 6.07
C LEU A 168 4.20 -7.35 7.39
N TRP A 169 3.76 -8.61 7.33
CA TRP A 169 3.63 -9.48 8.49
C TRP A 169 4.96 -10.00 9.02
N SER A 170 5.91 -10.20 8.15
CA SER A 170 7.27 -10.64 8.53
C SER A 170 8.05 -9.56 9.27
N THR A 171 7.54 -8.31 9.31
CA THR A 171 8.14 -7.23 10.08
C THR A 171 7.89 -7.47 11.58
N PRO A 172 8.90 -7.31 12.46
CA PRO A 172 8.71 -7.45 13.90
C PRO A 172 7.63 -6.48 14.37
N GLU A 173 6.92 -6.91 15.41
CA GLU A 173 5.85 -6.12 16.02
C GLU A 173 6.33 -4.70 16.30
N HIS A 174 5.66 -3.75 15.68
CA HIS A 174 5.88 -2.35 15.95
C HIS A 174 5.08 -2.01 17.21
N LYS A 175 5.74 -1.45 18.21
CA LYS A 175 5.02 -0.84 19.33
C LYS A 175 4.15 0.26 18.72
N PRO A 176 2.84 0.26 18.98
CA PRO A 176 1.98 1.33 18.50
C PRO A 176 2.62 2.66 18.91
N PHE A 177 2.52 3.67 18.04
CA PHE A 177 3.07 4.99 18.33
C PHE A 177 2.78 5.35 19.79
N PRO A 178 3.80 5.79 20.56
CA PRO A 178 3.57 6.27 21.90
C PRO A 178 2.61 7.46 21.77
N THR A 179 1.33 7.18 21.99
CA THR A 179 0.34 8.24 22.20
C THR A 179 0.66 8.86 23.54
N ALA A 180 1.61 9.82 23.53
CA ALA A 180 1.75 10.72 24.66
C ALA A 180 0.38 11.41 24.79
N PRO A 181 -0.30 11.26 25.95
CA PRO A 181 -1.55 11.94 26.15
C PRO A 181 -1.28 13.45 26.04
N GLY A 182 -1.77 14.10 24.99
CA GLY A 182 -1.85 15.54 24.87
C GLY A 182 -0.97 16.26 23.87
N LYS A 183 -0.06 15.60 23.14
CA LYS A 183 0.67 16.27 22.03
C LYS A 183 0.76 15.33 20.81
N PRO A 184 0.19 15.73 19.66
CA PRO A 184 0.52 15.06 18.41
C PRO A 184 2.04 15.18 18.20
N PRO A 185 2.76 14.09 17.84
CA PRO A 185 4.18 14.18 17.60
C PRO A 185 4.43 15.22 16.50
N ALA A 186 5.26 16.22 16.78
CA ALA A 186 5.60 17.31 15.86
C ALA A 186 6.18 16.80 14.50
N THR A 187 6.58 15.55 14.46
CA THR A 187 7.11 14.86 13.27
C THR A 187 6.04 14.48 12.25
N TRP A 188 4.75 14.41 12.61
CA TRP A 188 3.68 14.05 11.68
C TRP A 188 3.43 15.10 10.62
N TYR A 189 3.52 16.39 11.01
CA TYR A 189 3.32 17.49 10.06
C TYR A 189 4.51 17.67 9.09
N GLY A 190 5.73 17.32 9.51
CA GLY A 190 6.91 17.37 8.64
C GLY A 190 6.98 16.23 7.61
N ALA A 191 6.52 15.02 7.97
CA ALA A 191 6.55 13.86 7.07
C ALA A 191 5.44 13.91 6.00
N ALA A 192 4.27 14.48 6.33
CA ALA A 192 3.15 14.56 5.39
C ALA A 192 3.37 15.61 4.27
N TRP A 193 4.20 16.63 4.50
CA TRP A 193 4.44 17.72 3.55
C TRP A 193 5.76 17.61 2.78
N GLY A 194 6.59 16.63 3.09
CA GLY A 194 7.90 16.43 2.44
C GLY A 194 7.92 15.37 1.34
N VAL A 195 6.80 14.75 1.01
CA VAL A 195 6.69 13.66 0.02
C VAL A 195 5.91 14.07 -1.24
N PHE A 196 5.59 15.37 -1.38
CA PHE A 196 5.02 15.90 -2.64
C PHE A 196 5.96 16.92 -3.25
#